data_c14b8cebf9070e66e99b97067ba2223e
#
_entry.id   c14b8cebf9070e66e99b97067ba2223e
#
_cell.length_a   1.000
_cell.length_b   1.000
_cell.length_c   1.000
_cell.angle_alpha   90.00
_cell.angle_beta   90.00
_cell.angle_gamma   90.00
#
_symmetry.space_group_name_H-M   'P 1'
#
loop_
_entity.id
_entity.type
_entity.pdbx_description
1 polymer ?
#
loop_
_entity_poly.entity_id
_entity_poly.type
_entity_poly.pdbx_seq_one_letter_code
_entity_poly.pdbx_strand_id
1 'polypeptide(L)'
;MHHLKYLTGYPSSLQEKVRKLIADEQLGAYLAKRYPNTHEVQTDRALYAYCADLKREHLRSAEQIDKVTYDSKLDVVRHALGLHTSISRVQGGKLKAKKEIRIASLFKSAAPEFLKMIVVHELAHLKESDHNKAFYRLCEFMQPGYHQIEFDLRLYLTQRELTKPQA
;
A
#
# COMPACT_ATOMS: atom_id res chain seq x y z
N MET A 1 -23.89 2.31 11.35
CA MET A 1 -22.68 3.11 11.61
C MET A 1 -21.50 2.36 11.04
N HIS A 2 -20.81 2.97 10.10
CA HIS A 2 -19.68 2.32 9.44
C HIS A 2 -18.43 2.40 10.28
N HIS A 3 -17.77 1.29 10.42
CA HIS A 3 -16.52 1.24 11.14
C HIS A 3 -15.41 1.76 10.27
N LEU A 4 -14.70 2.74 10.79
CA LEU A 4 -13.52 3.28 10.12
C LEU A 4 -12.31 2.39 10.45
N LYS A 5 -12.41 1.11 10.10
CA LYS A 5 -11.38 0.12 10.46
C LYS A 5 -10.00 0.44 9.88
N TYR A 6 -9.98 1.15 8.73
CA TYR A 6 -8.72 1.55 8.11
C TYR A 6 -8.10 2.79 8.75
N LEU A 7 -8.87 3.48 9.59
CA LEU A 7 -8.42 4.73 10.25
C LEU A 7 -8.16 4.55 11.75
N THR A 8 -8.09 3.33 12.21
CA THR A 8 -7.75 3.01 13.59
C THR A 8 -6.39 3.62 13.92
N GLY A 9 -6.32 4.35 15.02
CA GLY A 9 -5.08 5.03 15.44
C GLY A 9 -4.95 6.48 14.97
N TYR A 10 -5.79 6.92 14.03
CA TYR A 10 -5.81 8.33 13.67
C TYR A 10 -6.61 9.14 14.70
N PRO A 11 -6.31 10.46 14.85
CA PRO A 11 -7.03 11.29 15.80
C PRO A 11 -8.54 11.27 15.59
N SER A 12 -9.30 11.32 16.67
CA SER A 12 -10.76 11.28 16.59
C SER A 12 -11.35 12.45 15.80
N SER A 13 -10.72 13.62 15.88
CA SER A 13 -11.13 14.81 15.10
C SER A 13 -11.05 14.54 13.60
N LEU A 14 -10.01 13.83 13.16
CA LEU A 14 -9.84 13.46 11.75
C LEU A 14 -10.85 12.39 11.34
N GLN A 15 -11.09 11.40 12.20
CA GLN A 15 -12.11 10.39 11.95
C GLN A 15 -13.50 11.01 11.81
N GLU A 16 -13.83 12.03 12.62
CA GLU A 16 -15.10 12.73 12.52
C GLU A 16 -15.26 13.47 11.19
N LYS A 17 -14.19 14.08 10.70
CA LYS A 17 -14.21 14.73 9.37
C LYS A 17 -14.50 13.71 8.27
N VAL A 18 -13.91 12.52 8.38
CA VAL A 18 -14.16 11.44 7.41
C VAL A 18 -15.59 10.94 7.50
N ARG A 19 -16.13 10.75 8.73
CA ARG A 19 -17.53 10.36 8.91
C ARG A 19 -18.47 11.37 8.28
N LYS A 20 -18.16 12.67 8.41
CA LYS A 20 -18.96 13.71 7.78
C LYS A 20 -18.93 13.60 6.25
N LEU A 21 -17.76 13.37 5.66
CA LEU A 21 -17.65 13.15 4.21
C LEU A 21 -18.50 11.96 3.76
N ILE A 22 -18.50 10.90 4.54
CA ILE A 22 -19.30 9.70 4.24
C ILE A 22 -20.79 10.03 4.35
N ALA A 23 -21.21 10.70 5.42
CA ALA A 23 -22.62 11.07 5.64
C ALA A 23 -23.13 12.00 4.54
N ASP A 24 -22.31 12.91 4.05
CA ASP A 24 -22.64 13.85 2.99
C ASP A 24 -22.44 13.23 1.59
N GLU A 25 -22.08 11.96 1.50
CA GLU A 25 -21.82 11.25 0.24
C GLU A 25 -20.75 11.94 -0.62
N GLN A 26 -19.73 12.54 0.02
CA GLN A 26 -18.68 13.29 -0.65
C GLN A 26 -17.32 12.57 -0.70
N LEU A 27 -17.18 11.43 -0.04
CA LEU A 27 -15.90 10.74 0.03
C LEU A 27 -15.44 10.28 -1.37
N GLY A 28 -16.34 9.68 -2.14
CA GLY A 28 -16.04 9.25 -3.51
C GLY A 28 -15.61 10.40 -4.41
N ALA A 29 -16.31 11.54 -4.31
CA ALA A 29 -15.97 12.73 -5.10
C ALA A 29 -14.61 13.31 -4.72
N TYR A 30 -14.30 13.35 -3.44
CA TYR A 30 -12.99 13.78 -2.96
C TYR A 30 -11.86 12.94 -3.59
N LEU A 31 -12.01 11.62 -3.55
CA LEU A 31 -11.01 10.70 -4.09
C LEU A 31 -10.90 10.81 -5.60
N ALA A 32 -12.03 10.88 -6.30
CA ALA A 32 -12.03 10.98 -7.76
C ALA A 32 -11.38 12.27 -8.25
N LYS A 33 -11.54 13.37 -7.52
CA LYS A 33 -10.92 14.64 -7.85
C LYS A 33 -9.40 14.60 -7.67
N ARG A 34 -8.92 13.99 -6.59
CA ARG A 34 -7.49 13.92 -6.28
C ARG A 34 -6.77 12.85 -7.09
N TYR A 35 -7.44 11.74 -7.37
CA TYR A 35 -6.85 10.56 -7.98
C TYR A 35 -7.66 10.10 -9.19
N PRO A 36 -7.70 10.91 -10.27
CA PRO A 36 -8.56 10.60 -11.43
C PRO A 36 -7.97 9.58 -12.40
N ASN A 37 -6.72 9.20 -12.23
CA ASN A 37 -5.99 8.41 -13.23
C ASN A 37 -6.00 6.92 -12.91
N THR A 38 -5.81 6.12 -13.94
CA THR A 38 -5.57 4.67 -13.86
C THR A 38 -4.16 4.39 -14.35
N HIS A 39 -3.70 3.14 -14.24
CA HIS A 39 -2.37 2.74 -14.68
C HIS A 39 -2.43 1.44 -15.49
N GLU A 40 -1.31 1.14 -16.17
CA GLU A 40 -1.21 -0.01 -17.09
C GLU A 40 -0.48 -1.21 -16.49
N VAL A 41 -0.15 -1.20 -15.19
CA VAL A 41 0.61 -2.28 -14.54
C VAL A 41 -0.35 -3.38 -14.11
N GLN A 42 -0.71 -4.26 -15.03
CA GLN A 42 -1.80 -5.22 -14.84
C GLN A 42 -1.36 -6.67 -14.68
N THR A 43 -0.10 -6.97 -14.93
CA THR A 43 0.45 -8.33 -14.86
C THR A 43 1.58 -8.41 -13.85
N ASP A 44 1.90 -9.61 -13.41
CA ASP A 44 3.04 -9.83 -12.50
C ASP A 44 4.35 -9.40 -13.17
N ARG A 45 4.48 -9.65 -14.46
CA ARG A 45 5.67 -9.23 -15.22
C ARG A 45 5.81 -7.72 -15.25
N ALA A 46 4.72 -6.99 -15.53
CA ALA A 46 4.74 -5.53 -15.52
C ALA A 46 5.02 -4.99 -14.13
N LEU A 47 4.45 -5.64 -13.10
CA LEU A 47 4.68 -5.25 -11.71
C LEU A 47 6.14 -5.46 -11.30
N TYR A 48 6.74 -6.58 -11.70
CA TYR A 48 8.16 -6.82 -11.45
C TYR A 48 9.02 -5.71 -12.06
N ALA A 49 8.77 -5.39 -13.33
CA ALA A 49 9.50 -4.32 -14.02
C ALA A 49 9.32 -2.97 -13.32
N TYR A 50 8.11 -2.67 -12.88
CA TYR A 50 7.79 -1.46 -12.15
C TYR A 50 8.60 -1.36 -10.84
N CYS A 51 8.60 -2.44 -10.06
CA CYS A 51 9.37 -2.51 -8.81
C CYS A 51 10.87 -2.41 -9.06
N ALA A 52 11.36 -3.09 -10.08
CA ALA A 52 12.78 -3.06 -10.42
C ALA A 52 13.25 -1.67 -10.83
N ASP A 53 12.42 -0.93 -11.57
CA ASP A 53 12.73 0.44 -11.97
C ASP A 53 12.81 1.37 -10.77
N LEU A 54 11.84 1.31 -9.86
CA LEU A 54 11.86 2.10 -8.64
C LEU A 54 13.05 1.77 -7.76
N LYS A 55 13.36 0.49 -7.62
CA LYS A 55 14.53 0.04 -6.85
C LYS A 55 15.83 0.57 -7.46
N ARG A 56 15.95 0.49 -8.77
CA ARG A 56 17.15 1.00 -9.49
C ARG A 56 17.31 2.51 -9.28
N GLU A 57 16.21 3.22 -9.27
CA GLU A 57 16.23 4.68 -9.11
C GLU A 57 16.62 5.09 -7.68
N HIS A 58 16.12 4.40 -6.67
CA HIS A 58 16.19 4.87 -5.28
C HIS A 58 16.99 3.98 -4.33
N LEU A 59 17.05 2.68 -4.57
CA LEU A 59 17.62 1.69 -3.64
C LEU A 59 18.56 0.71 -4.32
N ARG A 60 19.53 1.21 -5.05
CA ARG A 60 20.47 0.37 -5.83
C ARG A 60 21.24 -0.64 -4.97
N SER A 61 21.54 -0.27 -3.73
CA SER A 61 22.33 -1.12 -2.83
C SER A 61 21.47 -2.14 -2.06
N ALA A 62 20.13 -2.08 -2.21
CA ALA A 62 19.27 -3.04 -1.56
C ALA A 62 19.35 -4.42 -2.22
N GLU A 63 18.97 -5.45 -1.46
CA GLU A 63 18.97 -6.82 -1.97
C GLU A 63 18.14 -6.98 -3.23
N GLN A 64 18.55 -7.91 -4.08
CA GLN A 64 17.83 -8.21 -5.31
C GLN A 64 16.45 -8.80 -4.99
N ILE A 65 15.44 -8.37 -5.75
CA ILE A 65 14.10 -8.92 -5.65
C ILE A 65 14.01 -10.16 -6.53
N ASP A 66 13.60 -11.29 -5.95
CA ASP A 66 13.51 -12.55 -6.67
C ASP A 66 12.18 -12.73 -7.37
N LYS A 67 11.11 -12.21 -6.78
CA LYS A 67 9.75 -12.41 -7.31
C LYS A 67 8.84 -11.28 -6.88
N VAL A 68 7.97 -10.86 -7.80
CA VAL A 68 6.93 -9.88 -7.50
C VAL A 68 5.62 -10.37 -8.13
N THR A 69 4.57 -10.44 -7.34
CA THR A 69 3.26 -10.90 -7.84
C THR A 69 2.12 -10.07 -7.26
N TYR A 70 1.04 -9.98 -8.02
CA TYR A 70 -0.24 -9.61 -7.46
C TYR A 70 -0.84 -10.82 -6.74
N ASP A 71 -1.48 -10.59 -5.61
CA ASP A 71 -2.06 -11.66 -4.80
C ASP A 71 -3.48 -11.28 -4.40
N SER A 72 -4.46 -12.03 -4.90
CA SER A 72 -5.88 -11.77 -4.63
C SER A 72 -6.31 -12.15 -3.22
N LYS A 73 -5.49 -12.90 -2.50
CA LYS A 73 -5.79 -13.37 -1.15
C LYS A 73 -5.13 -12.52 -0.07
N LEU A 74 -4.32 -11.53 -0.48
CA LEU A 74 -3.57 -10.73 0.46
C LEU A 74 -4.47 -9.74 1.20
N ASP A 75 -4.38 -9.77 2.53
CA ASP A 75 -5.11 -8.82 3.39
C ASP A 75 -4.31 -7.52 3.48
N VAL A 76 -4.85 -6.45 2.88
CA VAL A 76 -4.18 -5.15 2.82
C VAL A 76 -3.97 -4.57 4.22
N VAL A 77 -4.94 -4.72 5.12
CA VAL A 77 -4.83 -4.17 6.48
C VAL A 77 -3.67 -4.81 7.23
N ARG A 78 -3.57 -6.13 7.16
CA ARG A 78 -2.50 -6.86 7.86
C ARG A 78 -1.16 -6.71 7.20
N HIS A 79 -1.13 -6.65 5.88
CA HIS A 79 0.13 -6.70 5.14
C HIS A 79 0.73 -5.32 4.90
N ALA A 80 -0.07 -4.34 4.54
CA ALA A 80 0.43 -3.04 4.07
C ALA A 80 0.22 -1.89 5.06
N LEU A 81 -0.77 -1.98 5.94
CA LEU A 81 -1.19 -0.85 6.76
C LEU A 81 -0.84 -0.97 8.25
N GLY A 82 0.15 -1.78 8.59
CA GLY A 82 0.76 -1.73 9.92
C GLY A 82 0.22 -2.67 10.97
N LEU A 83 -0.68 -3.59 10.62
CA LEU A 83 -1.04 -4.70 11.50
C LEU A 83 -0.20 -5.94 11.18
N HIS A 84 0.90 -5.71 10.51
CA HIS A 84 1.75 -6.75 9.98
C HIS A 84 2.76 -7.21 11.01
N THR A 85 2.80 -8.50 11.25
CA THR A 85 3.94 -9.14 11.87
C THR A 85 4.84 -9.61 10.76
N SER A 86 6.09 -9.14 10.75
CA SER A 86 7.07 -9.59 9.77
C SER A 86 7.19 -11.12 9.87
N ILE A 87 6.83 -11.80 8.80
CA ILE A 87 7.06 -13.23 8.71
C ILE A 87 8.45 -13.41 8.11
N SER A 88 9.44 -13.66 8.96
CA SER A 88 10.71 -14.15 8.46
C SER A 88 10.48 -15.58 8.01
N ARG A 89 10.46 -15.80 6.71
CA ARG A 89 10.41 -17.14 6.17
C ARG A 89 11.83 -17.71 6.13
N VAL A 90 12.17 -18.44 7.19
CA VAL A 90 13.31 -19.32 7.13
C VAL A 90 12.86 -20.59 6.43
N GLN A 91 13.16 -20.68 5.15
CA GLN A 91 12.99 -21.95 4.44
C GLN A 91 14.31 -22.72 4.50
N GLY A 92 14.32 -23.77 5.32
CA GLY A 92 15.40 -24.75 5.37
C GLY A 92 16.78 -24.17 5.67
N GLY A 93 17.42 -24.62 6.70
CA GLY A 93 18.62 -24.06 7.35
C GLY A 93 19.86 -23.74 6.51
N LYS A 94 19.74 -23.45 5.23
CA LYS A 94 20.87 -23.06 4.40
C LYS A 94 20.52 -22.06 3.31
N LEU A 95 19.31 -21.52 3.29
CA LEU A 95 18.90 -20.81 2.10
C LEU A 95 18.74 -19.35 2.36
N LYS A 96 19.36 -18.56 1.50
CA LYS A 96 19.02 -17.16 1.33
C LYS A 96 17.52 -17.06 1.30
N ALA A 97 16.94 -16.30 2.23
CA ALA A 97 15.54 -15.95 2.18
C ALA A 97 15.27 -15.31 0.82
N LYS A 98 14.43 -15.92 0.00
CA LYS A 98 13.99 -15.31 -1.24
C LYS A 98 13.23 -14.04 -0.93
N LYS A 99 13.62 -12.96 -1.57
CA LYS A 99 12.91 -11.68 -1.44
C LYS A 99 11.74 -11.66 -2.41
N GLU A 100 10.57 -11.90 -1.87
CA GLU A 100 9.33 -11.91 -2.63
C GLU A 100 8.49 -10.72 -2.19
N ILE A 101 7.99 -9.96 -3.17
CA ILE A 101 7.05 -8.87 -2.94
C ILE A 101 5.68 -9.30 -3.44
N ARG A 102 4.68 -9.20 -2.58
CA ARG A 102 3.29 -9.48 -2.93
C ARG A 102 2.49 -8.21 -2.78
N ILE A 103 1.75 -7.87 -3.83
CA ILE A 103 0.89 -6.69 -3.87
C ILE A 103 -0.56 -7.15 -4.01
N ALA A 104 -1.45 -6.64 -3.17
CA ALA A 104 -2.86 -7.02 -3.26
C ALA A 104 -3.42 -6.68 -4.64
N SER A 105 -4.21 -7.59 -5.18
CA SER A 105 -4.76 -7.46 -6.55
C SER A 105 -5.64 -6.24 -6.72
N LEU A 106 -6.21 -5.70 -5.64
CA LEU A 106 -7.02 -4.48 -5.72
C LEU A 106 -6.25 -3.29 -6.29
N PHE A 107 -4.92 -3.29 -6.15
CA PHE A 107 -4.09 -2.20 -6.65
C PHE A 107 -4.00 -2.15 -8.18
N LYS A 108 -4.45 -3.19 -8.88
CA LYS A 108 -4.57 -3.16 -10.34
C LYS A 108 -5.53 -2.09 -10.82
N SER A 109 -6.62 -1.88 -10.07
CA SER A 109 -7.65 -0.89 -10.43
C SER A 109 -7.58 0.38 -9.60
N ALA A 110 -6.60 0.50 -8.72
CA ALA A 110 -6.37 1.70 -7.92
C ALA A 110 -5.63 2.76 -8.75
N ALA A 111 -5.64 4.00 -8.25
CA ALA A 111 -4.88 5.08 -8.88
C ALA A 111 -3.38 4.77 -8.88
N PRO A 112 -2.61 5.31 -9.85
CA PRO A 112 -1.16 5.05 -9.92
C PRO A 112 -0.41 5.50 -8.67
N GLU A 113 -0.86 6.56 -8.01
CA GLU A 113 -0.26 7.02 -6.76
C GLU A 113 -0.37 5.97 -5.66
N PHE A 114 -1.47 5.23 -5.61
CA PHE A 114 -1.67 4.17 -4.61
C PHE A 114 -0.83 2.94 -4.93
N LEU A 115 -0.70 2.58 -6.20
CA LEU A 115 0.20 1.52 -6.60
C LEU A 115 1.64 1.86 -6.22
N LYS A 116 2.07 3.08 -6.50
CA LYS A 116 3.41 3.53 -6.13
C LYS A 116 3.60 3.47 -4.63
N MET A 117 2.61 3.92 -3.86
CA MET A 117 2.67 3.91 -2.40
C MET A 117 2.91 2.50 -1.85
N ILE A 118 2.14 1.52 -2.31
CA ILE A 118 2.29 0.17 -1.79
C ILE A 118 3.60 -0.49 -2.24
N VAL A 119 4.05 -0.22 -3.45
CA VAL A 119 5.34 -0.72 -3.94
C VAL A 119 6.49 -0.08 -3.15
N VAL A 120 6.42 1.23 -2.92
CA VAL A 120 7.41 1.96 -2.09
C VAL A 120 7.46 1.37 -0.68
N HIS A 121 6.32 1.08 -0.09
CA HIS A 121 6.22 0.44 1.23
C HIS A 121 6.99 -0.88 1.25
N GLU A 122 6.75 -1.74 0.27
CA GLU A 122 7.40 -3.04 0.19
C GLU A 122 8.91 -2.91 -0.12
N LEU A 123 9.29 -1.97 -0.97
CA LEU A 123 10.70 -1.71 -1.26
C LEU A 123 11.45 -1.22 -0.01
N ALA A 124 10.82 -0.36 0.79
CA ALA A 124 11.42 0.14 2.03
C ALA A 124 11.74 -1.02 2.99
N HIS A 125 10.91 -2.07 2.99
CA HIS A 125 11.15 -3.26 3.80
C HIS A 125 12.39 -4.05 3.37
N LEU A 126 12.94 -3.81 2.22
CA LEU A 126 14.22 -4.41 1.84
C LEU A 126 15.36 -3.90 2.72
N LYS A 127 15.22 -2.72 3.30
CA LYS A 127 16.23 -2.10 4.17
C LYS A 127 15.80 -2.02 5.62
N GLU A 128 14.52 -1.83 5.89
CA GLU A 128 13.97 -1.64 7.22
C GLU A 128 12.81 -2.60 7.43
N SER A 129 13.00 -3.60 8.29
CA SER A 129 11.95 -4.59 8.55
C SER A 129 10.78 -4.02 9.33
N ASP A 130 11.03 -3.05 10.21
CA ASP A 130 10.00 -2.46 11.06
C ASP A 130 9.51 -1.12 10.51
N HIS A 131 8.28 -0.76 10.85
CA HIS A 131 7.70 0.54 10.48
C HIS A 131 8.20 1.64 11.43
N ASN A 132 9.51 1.85 11.45
CA ASN A 132 10.17 2.85 12.29
C ASN A 132 10.42 4.16 11.50
N LYS A 133 11.10 5.12 12.14
CA LYS A 133 11.42 6.40 11.49
C LYS A 133 12.24 6.22 10.21
N ALA A 134 13.21 5.31 10.24
CA ALA A 134 14.06 5.05 9.08
C ALA A 134 13.25 4.50 7.91
N PHE A 135 12.29 3.63 8.20
CA PHE A 135 11.36 3.10 7.20
C PHE A 135 10.57 4.24 6.54
N TYR A 136 9.94 5.09 7.34
CA TYR A 136 9.12 6.19 6.78
C TYR A 136 9.95 7.24 6.06
N ARG A 137 11.20 7.47 6.49
CA ARG A 137 12.12 8.34 5.75
C ARG A 137 12.40 7.79 4.35
N LEU A 138 12.61 6.47 4.23
CA LEU A 138 12.78 5.83 2.93
C LEU A 138 11.54 5.99 2.05
N CYS A 139 10.36 5.79 2.64
CA CYS A 139 9.10 5.94 1.91
C CYS A 139 8.93 7.37 1.39
N GLU A 140 9.16 8.38 2.24
CA GLU A 140 9.07 9.79 1.84
C GLU A 140 10.12 10.16 0.80
N PHE A 141 11.30 9.56 0.89
CA PHE A 141 12.37 9.77 -0.08
C PHE A 141 11.97 9.24 -1.46
N MET A 142 11.41 8.04 -1.51
CA MET A 142 10.99 7.41 -2.76
C MET A 142 9.72 8.02 -3.34
N GLN A 143 8.84 8.49 -2.47
CA GLN A 143 7.56 9.09 -2.88
C GLN A 143 7.23 10.26 -1.97
N PRO A 144 7.65 11.48 -2.35
CA PRO A 144 7.27 12.66 -1.58
C PRO A 144 5.74 12.74 -1.39
N GLY A 145 5.31 13.03 -0.16
CA GLY A 145 3.90 13.01 0.18
C GLY A 145 3.35 11.64 0.58
N TYR A 146 4.23 10.68 0.83
CA TYR A 146 3.85 9.30 1.17
C TYR A 146 2.79 9.24 2.27
N HIS A 147 2.94 9.99 3.36
CA HIS A 147 1.99 9.95 4.48
C HIS A 147 0.58 10.39 4.07
N GLN A 148 0.47 11.42 3.25
CA GLN A 148 -0.84 11.87 2.75
C GLN A 148 -1.45 10.82 1.82
N ILE A 149 -0.63 10.23 0.96
CA ILE A 149 -1.10 9.20 0.03
C ILE A 149 -1.53 7.94 0.79
N GLU A 150 -0.79 7.56 1.84
CA GLU A 150 -1.17 6.44 2.70
C GLU A 150 -2.52 6.71 3.36
N PHE A 151 -2.73 7.90 3.89
CA PHE A 151 -4.02 8.29 4.47
C PHE A 151 -5.12 8.20 3.42
N ASP A 152 -4.90 8.77 2.24
CA ASP A 152 -5.89 8.74 1.16
C ASP A 152 -6.16 7.32 0.65
N LEU A 153 -5.15 6.44 0.68
CA LEU A 153 -5.37 5.03 0.40
C LEU A 153 -6.35 4.42 1.40
N ARG A 154 -6.23 4.75 2.67
CA ARG A 154 -7.18 4.28 3.70
C ARG A 154 -8.60 4.79 3.44
N LEU A 155 -8.72 6.02 2.95
CA LEU A 155 -10.02 6.56 2.51
C LEU A 155 -10.56 5.80 1.30
N TYR A 156 -9.70 5.49 0.35
CA TYR A 156 -10.05 4.71 -0.83
C TYR A 156 -10.56 3.30 -0.44
N LEU A 157 -9.88 2.65 0.48
CA LEU A 157 -10.30 1.33 0.98
C LEU A 157 -11.64 1.42 1.70
N THR A 158 -11.85 2.49 2.46
CA THR A 158 -13.14 2.75 3.13
C THR A 158 -14.25 2.92 2.10
N GLN A 159 -14.02 3.72 1.07
CA GLN A 159 -14.99 3.93 0.00
C GLN A 159 -15.32 2.63 -0.73
N ARG A 160 -14.32 1.78 -1.00
CA ARG A 160 -14.55 0.48 -1.62
C ARG A 160 -15.48 -0.39 -0.77
N GLU A 161 -15.27 -0.41 0.55
CA GLU A 161 -16.14 -1.18 1.46
C GLU A 161 -17.58 -0.67 1.41
N LEU A 162 -17.77 0.66 1.37
CA LEU A 162 -19.09 1.27 1.32
C LEU A 162 -19.86 0.97 0.03
N THR A 163 -19.13 0.79 -1.07
CA THR A 163 -19.73 0.55 -2.39
C THR A 163 -19.79 -0.92 -2.78
N LYS A 164 -19.28 -1.82 -1.94
CA LYS A 164 -19.42 -3.26 -2.19
C LYS A 164 -20.87 -3.67 -2.20
N PRO A 165 -21.29 -4.49 -3.19
CA PRO A 165 -22.61 -5.09 -3.14
C PRO A 165 -22.72 -5.94 -1.87
N GLN A 166 -23.80 -5.76 -1.13
CA GLN A 166 -24.10 -6.63 0.00
C GLN A 166 -24.54 -7.98 -0.55
N ALA A 167 -23.76 -8.99 -0.20
CA ALA A 167 -24.10 -10.37 -0.54
C ALA A 167 -25.33 -10.83 0.24
#